data_21c3a6ee7d6e18efff5136802613361f
#
_entry.id   21c3a6ee7d6e18efff5136802613361f
#
_cell.length_a   1.000
_cell.length_b   1.000
_cell.length_c   1.000
_cell.angle_alpha   90.00
_cell.angle_beta   90.00
_cell.angle_gamma   90.00
#
_symmetry.space_group_name_H-M   'P 1'
#
loop_
_entity.id
_entity.type
_entity.pdbx_description
1 polymer ?
#
loop_
_entity_poly.entity_id
_entity_poly.type
_entity_poly.pdbx_seq_one_letter_code
_entity_poly.pdbx_strand_id
1 'polypeptide(L)'
;HILEFYANTHTEDDVTGKTMTELVHKAENTIKRIVNAGKTGKIIFSGTGATAGITRLQQILGVYWSPATHHRMDILLNSCVLPNKDKTKECHKKLLGYIEDNKPIVFVGPYEHHSNELMWRETLCEVVEIPLNLEGEIDLIALQKITSAEKYANRQKIGSFSAASNVSGIITPVYEVAKILHRNDAIACFDFAACAPYIEIDMNRDDESYFDAIFLSPHKFLGGPGTSGLLIFNEKIYQKELPPSIAAGGTVKLVTMENESY
;
A
#
# COMPACT_ATOMS: atom_id res chain seq x y z
N HIS A 1 -22.75 5.78 25.92
CA HIS A 1 -22.99 4.34 26.13
C HIS A 1 -21.75 3.46 25.88
N ILE A 2 -20.81 3.83 24.95
CA ILE A 2 -19.59 3.04 24.73
C ILE A 2 -18.56 3.23 25.83
N LEU A 3 -18.50 4.40 26.45
CA LEU A 3 -17.52 4.74 27.49
C LEU A 3 -17.57 3.78 28.70
N GLU A 4 -18.73 3.26 29.03
CA GLU A 4 -18.91 2.31 30.14
C GLU A 4 -18.24 0.96 29.88
N PHE A 5 -17.99 0.62 28.61
CA PHE A 5 -17.39 -0.63 28.14
C PHE A 5 -16.04 -0.43 27.46
N TYR A 6 -15.51 0.80 27.48
CA TYR A 6 -14.26 1.11 26.79
C TYR A 6 -13.08 0.40 27.45
N ALA A 7 -12.44 -0.48 26.68
CA ALA A 7 -11.27 -1.26 27.11
C ALA A 7 -10.38 -1.60 25.90
N ASN A 8 -9.27 -2.27 26.16
CA ASN A 8 -8.44 -2.82 25.10
C ASN A 8 -9.22 -3.87 24.29
N THR A 9 -8.96 -3.91 23.00
CA THR A 9 -9.41 -4.96 22.09
C THR A 9 -8.49 -6.19 22.20
N HIS A 10 -8.81 -7.26 21.46
CA HIS A 10 -8.02 -8.51 21.39
C HIS A 10 -8.00 -9.31 22.70
N THR A 11 -9.06 -9.21 23.50
CA THR A 11 -9.29 -10.07 24.65
C THR A 11 -10.76 -10.51 24.71
N GLU A 12 -10.99 -11.73 25.15
CA GLU A 12 -12.32 -12.29 25.42
C GLU A 12 -12.50 -12.68 26.90
N ASP A 13 -11.48 -12.40 27.73
CA ASP A 13 -11.41 -12.84 29.12
C ASP A 13 -12.29 -11.98 30.05
N ASP A 14 -12.65 -10.77 29.61
CA ASP A 14 -13.52 -9.87 30.34
C ASP A 14 -14.61 -9.27 29.45
N VAL A 15 -15.70 -8.79 30.08
CA VAL A 15 -16.89 -8.28 29.37
C VAL A 15 -16.56 -7.03 28.57
N THR A 16 -15.72 -6.15 29.08
CA THR A 16 -15.41 -4.85 28.43
C THR A 16 -14.50 -5.06 27.21
N GLY A 17 -13.45 -5.87 27.36
CA GLY A 17 -12.56 -6.22 26.26
C GLY A 17 -13.27 -6.99 25.14
N LYS A 18 -14.09 -7.97 25.50
CA LYS A 18 -14.94 -8.71 24.54
C LYS A 18 -15.87 -7.77 23.77
N THR A 19 -16.58 -6.87 24.46
CA THR A 19 -17.49 -5.91 23.84
C THR A 19 -16.74 -5.02 22.82
N MET A 20 -15.56 -4.53 23.17
CA MET A 20 -14.77 -3.70 22.27
C MET A 20 -14.24 -4.49 21.07
N THR A 21 -13.80 -5.73 21.28
CA THR A 21 -13.36 -6.64 20.19
C THR A 21 -14.49 -6.90 19.21
N GLU A 22 -15.70 -7.22 19.70
CA GLU A 22 -16.88 -7.43 18.86
C GLU A 22 -17.27 -6.17 18.07
N LEU A 23 -17.15 -4.98 18.67
CA LEU A 23 -17.40 -3.70 17.98
C LEU A 23 -16.40 -3.45 16.85
N VAL A 24 -15.12 -3.75 17.05
CA VAL A 24 -14.09 -3.63 16.00
C VAL A 24 -14.41 -4.60 14.85
N HIS A 25 -14.68 -5.88 15.13
CA HIS A 25 -15.04 -6.87 14.11
C HIS A 25 -16.31 -6.47 13.33
N LYS A 26 -17.31 -5.91 14.03
CA LYS A 26 -18.52 -5.39 13.39
C LYS A 26 -18.21 -4.22 12.45
N ALA A 27 -17.33 -3.30 12.86
CA ALA A 27 -16.89 -2.18 12.04
C ALA A 27 -16.13 -2.67 10.79
N GLU A 28 -15.17 -3.58 10.95
CA GLU A 28 -14.43 -4.21 9.84
C GLU A 28 -15.36 -4.86 8.83
N ASN A 29 -16.29 -5.70 9.28
CA ASN A 29 -17.24 -6.38 8.42
C ASN A 29 -18.17 -5.41 7.70
N THR A 30 -18.58 -4.33 8.38
CA THR A 30 -19.42 -3.30 7.80
C THR A 30 -18.66 -2.57 6.69
N ILE A 31 -17.43 -2.13 6.94
CA ILE A 31 -16.59 -1.43 5.96
C ILE A 31 -16.33 -2.34 4.76
N LYS A 32 -15.88 -3.59 4.97
CA LYS A 32 -15.62 -4.55 3.88
C LYS A 32 -16.84 -4.79 3.00
N ARG A 33 -18.03 -4.85 3.60
CA ARG A 33 -19.29 -4.98 2.86
C ARG A 33 -19.62 -3.75 2.03
N ILE A 34 -19.44 -2.54 2.61
CA ILE A 34 -19.74 -1.27 1.92
C ILE A 34 -18.86 -1.07 0.69
N VAL A 35 -17.57 -1.42 0.77
CA VAL A 35 -16.63 -1.28 -0.35
C VAL A 35 -16.56 -2.54 -1.23
N ASN A 36 -17.43 -3.53 -1.01
CA ASN A 36 -17.41 -4.81 -1.71
C ASN A 36 -16.01 -5.48 -1.73
N ALA A 37 -15.35 -5.55 -0.58
CA ALA A 37 -14.01 -6.13 -0.49
C ALA A 37 -13.97 -7.66 -0.71
N GLY A 38 -15.11 -8.32 -0.78
CA GLY A 38 -15.23 -9.75 -1.00
C GLY A 38 -14.72 -10.60 0.17
N LYS A 39 -14.64 -11.92 -0.05
CA LYS A 39 -14.19 -12.88 0.97
C LYS A 39 -12.69 -12.80 1.24
N THR A 40 -11.90 -12.43 0.24
CA THR A 40 -10.43 -12.31 0.31
C THR A 40 -9.96 -10.93 0.77
N GLY A 41 -10.89 -9.99 0.92
CA GLY A 41 -10.59 -8.65 1.40
C GLY A 41 -10.15 -8.65 2.86
N LYS A 42 -9.02 -8.01 3.12
CA LYS A 42 -8.46 -7.77 4.46
C LYS A 42 -8.49 -6.28 4.76
N ILE A 43 -8.64 -5.95 6.03
CA ILE A 43 -8.61 -4.57 6.51
C ILE A 43 -7.54 -4.43 7.59
N ILE A 44 -6.78 -3.34 7.53
CA ILE A 44 -5.81 -2.97 8.56
C ILE A 44 -6.08 -1.53 8.97
N PHE A 45 -6.33 -1.33 10.26
CA PHE A 45 -6.31 -0.01 10.88
C PHE A 45 -4.85 0.42 11.06
N SER A 46 -4.47 1.55 10.51
CA SER A 46 -3.08 1.99 10.49
C SER A 46 -2.99 3.49 10.76
N GLY A 47 -2.27 3.88 11.79
CA GLY A 47 -1.89 5.25 12.10
C GLY A 47 -2.92 6.31 11.71
N THR A 48 -2.51 7.35 10.99
CA THR A 48 -3.37 8.47 10.60
C THR A 48 -3.56 8.56 9.09
N GLY A 49 -4.83 8.46 8.66
CA GLY A 49 -5.25 8.66 7.27
C GLY A 49 -4.66 7.66 6.26
N ALA A 50 -4.91 7.92 4.98
CA ALA A 50 -4.40 7.12 3.87
C ALA A 50 -2.87 7.01 3.85
N THR A 51 -2.16 8.04 4.32
CA THR A 51 -0.69 8.04 4.45
C THR A 51 -0.18 6.81 5.20
N ALA A 52 -0.80 6.49 6.35
CA ALA A 52 -0.40 5.30 7.11
C ALA A 52 -0.80 3.99 6.40
N GLY A 53 -1.91 3.99 5.67
CA GLY A 53 -2.34 2.88 4.83
C GLY A 53 -1.34 2.60 3.70
N ILE A 54 -0.85 3.64 3.02
CA ILE A 54 0.17 3.54 1.96
C ILE A 54 1.48 2.98 2.54
N THR A 55 1.96 3.53 3.67
CA THR A 55 3.15 2.98 4.37
C THR A 55 2.99 1.48 4.66
N ARG A 56 1.80 1.10 5.13
CA ARG A 56 1.51 -0.29 5.46
C ARG A 56 1.53 -1.19 4.22
N LEU A 57 0.97 -0.73 3.11
CA LEU A 57 1.04 -1.46 1.85
C LEU A 57 2.48 -1.63 1.36
N GLN A 58 3.28 -0.56 1.42
CA GLN A 58 4.71 -0.62 1.05
C GLN A 58 5.48 -1.66 1.87
N GLN A 59 5.17 -1.79 3.18
CA GLN A 59 5.74 -2.82 4.04
C GLN A 59 5.29 -4.24 3.63
N ILE A 60 4.01 -4.41 3.30
CA ILE A 60 3.44 -5.70 2.84
C ILE A 60 4.06 -6.12 1.51
N LEU A 61 4.26 -5.19 0.59
CA LEU A 61 4.86 -5.44 -0.73
C LEU A 61 6.39 -5.59 -0.68
N GLY A 62 7.02 -5.33 0.48
CA GLY A 62 8.47 -5.42 0.65
C GLY A 62 9.26 -4.30 -0.04
N VAL A 63 8.60 -3.19 -0.38
CA VAL A 63 9.24 -2.05 -1.06
C VAL A 63 9.54 -0.88 -0.13
N TYR A 64 9.06 -0.92 1.12
CA TYR A 64 9.33 0.09 2.12
C TYR A 64 10.82 0.13 2.47
N TRP A 65 11.46 1.24 2.19
CA TRP A 65 12.87 1.45 2.49
C TRP A 65 13.07 2.87 3.01
N SER A 66 13.13 3.02 4.34
CA SER A 66 13.28 4.35 4.91
C SER A 66 14.63 4.99 4.53
N PRO A 67 14.72 6.31 4.40
CA PRO A 67 15.99 7.00 4.13
C PRO A 67 17.10 6.63 5.11
N ALA A 68 16.76 6.41 6.39
CA ALA A 68 17.72 5.99 7.40
C ALA A 68 18.23 4.55 7.16
N THR A 69 17.35 3.64 6.70
CA THR A 69 17.75 2.26 6.33
C THR A 69 18.65 2.29 5.10
N HIS A 70 18.30 3.06 4.08
CA HIS A 70 19.11 3.26 2.89
C HIS A 70 20.51 3.75 3.25
N HIS A 71 20.61 4.83 4.03
CA HIS A 71 21.87 5.36 4.50
C HIS A 71 22.69 4.34 5.29
N ARG A 72 22.05 3.53 6.14
CA ARG A 72 22.73 2.46 6.89
C ARG A 72 23.30 1.38 5.97
N MET A 73 22.55 1.00 4.94
CA MET A 73 23.02 0.04 3.93
C MET A 73 24.21 0.58 3.14
N ASP A 74 24.19 1.86 2.78
CA ASP A 74 25.34 2.51 2.10
C ASP A 74 26.59 2.46 2.96
N ILE A 75 26.48 2.73 4.27
CA ILE A 75 27.62 2.62 5.20
C ILE A 75 28.15 1.19 5.23
N LEU A 76 27.27 0.19 5.34
CA LEU A 76 27.66 -1.22 5.39
C LEU A 76 28.35 -1.68 4.08
N LEU A 77 27.76 -1.32 2.94
CA LEU A 77 28.34 -1.63 1.62
C LEU A 77 29.70 -0.98 1.45
N ASN A 78 29.87 0.30 1.81
CA ASN A 78 31.14 1.00 1.71
C ASN A 78 32.19 0.47 2.69
N SER A 79 31.78 -0.13 3.80
CA SER A 79 32.65 -0.75 4.78
C SER A 79 33.07 -2.17 4.39
N CYS A 80 32.36 -2.81 3.47
CA CYS A 80 32.67 -4.14 2.95
C CYS A 80 33.82 -4.03 1.95
N VAL A 81 35.05 -4.38 2.36
CA VAL A 81 36.24 -4.30 1.52
C VAL A 81 36.74 -5.72 1.23
N LEU A 82 36.72 -6.12 -0.03
CA LEU A 82 37.37 -7.35 -0.49
C LEU A 82 38.91 -7.19 -0.44
N PRO A 83 39.70 -8.28 -0.43
CA PRO A 83 41.15 -8.21 -0.46
C PRO A 83 41.74 -7.36 -1.60
N ASN A 84 41.02 -7.24 -2.70
CA ASN A 84 41.37 -6.36 -3.81
C ASN A 84 40.37 -5.19 -3.88
N LYS A 85 40.83 -3.96 -3.61
CA LYS A 85 40.02 -2.73 -3.59
C LYS A 85 39.35 -2.41 -4.92
N ASP A 86 39.98 -2.70 -6.04
CA ASP A 86 39.41 -2.46 -7.38
C ASP A 86 38.24 -3.40 -7.65
N LYS A 87 38.39 -4.68 -7.28
CA LYS A 87 37.29 -5.66 -7.34
C LYS A 87 36.12 -5.30 -6.42
N THR A 88 36.39 -4.69 -5.24
CA THR A 88 35.33 -4.21 -4.35
C THR A 88 34.48 -3.14 -5.05
N LYS A 89 35.11 -2.13 -5.63
CA LYS A 89 34.40 -1.05 -6.34
C LYS A 89 33.59 -1.59 -7.53
N GLU A 90 34.17 -2.50 -8.31
CA GLU A 90 33.50 -3.11 -9.44
C GLU A 90 32.28 -3.94 -8.98
N CYS A 91 32.41 -4.72 -7.93
CA CYS A 91 31.33 -5.53 -7.36
C CYS A 91 30.18 -4.67 -6.87
N HIS A 92 30.49 -3.61 -6.10
CA HIS A 92 29.46 -2.66 -5.62
C HIS A 92 28.74 -1.97 -6.78
N LYS A 93 29.47 -1.50 -7.79
CA LYS A 93 28.88 -0.87 -8.98
C LYS A 93 27.94 -1.82 -9.73
N LYS A 94 28.34 -3.07 -9.90
CA LYS A 94 27.51 -4.10 -10.55
C LYS A 94 26.25 -4.39 -9.75
N LEU A 95 26.37 -4.55 -8.41
CA LEU A 95 25.23 -4.80 -7.53
C LEU A 95 24.24 -3.65 -7.54
N LEU A 96 24.71 -2.43 -7.36
CA LEU A 96 23.85 -1.24 -7.37
C LEU A 96 23.19 -1.03 -8.73
N GLY A 97 23.93 -1.25 -9.83
CA GLY A 97 23.36 -1.20 -11.19
C GLY A 97 22.28 -2.25 -11.39
N TYR A 98 22.50 -3.50 -10.94
CA TYR A 98 21.52 -4.55 -11.03
C TYR A 98 20.25 -4.23 -10.22
N ILE A 99 20.39 -3.70 -9.00
CA ILE A 99 19.24 -3.26 -8.20
C ILE A 99 18.47 -2.15 -8.92
N GLU A 100 19.16 -1.14 -9.45
CA GLU A 100 18.53 -0.02 -10.16
C GLU A 100 17.74 -0.49 -11.38
N ASP A 101 18.28 -1.42 -12.16
CA ASP A 101 17.66 -1.95 -13.37
C ASP A 101 16.47 -2.90 -13.08
N ASN A 102 16.41 -3.48 -11.87
CA ASN A 102 15.41 -4.52 -11.52
C ASN A 102 14.46 -4.12 -10.39
N LYS A 103 14.61 -2.94 -9.81
CA LYS A 103 13.70 -2.48 -8.74
C LYS A 103 12.24 -2.41 -9.22
N PRO A 104 11.25 -2.62 -8.32
CA PRO A 104 9.84 -2.47 -8.66
C PRO A 104 9.53 -1.10 -9.26
N ILE A 105 8.44 -1.00 -10.01
CA ILE A 105 7.97 0.25 -10.62
C ILE A 105 6.64 0.62 -10.02
N VAL A 106 6.48 1.89 -9.69
CA VAL A 106 5.19 2.45 -9.29
C VAL A 106 4.77 3.50 -10.32
N PHE A 107 3.61 3.27 -10.93
CA PHE A 107 2.92 4.25 -11.77
C PHE A 107 2.01 5.11 -10.89
N VAL A 108 2.14 6.41 -11.00
CA VAL A 108 1.33 7.39 -10.24
C VAL A 108 0.59 8.32 -11.18
N GLY A 109 -0.50 8.92 -10.72
CA GLY A 109 -1.28 9.88 -11.49
C GLY A 109 -0.64 11.26 -11.57
N PRO A 110 -1.17 12.15 -12.43
CA PRO A 110 -0.64 13.49 -12.62
C PRO A 110 -1.12 14.50 -11.57
N TYR A 111 -2.00 14.13 -10.65
CA TYR A 111 -2.58 14.98 -9.61
C TYR A 111 -2.68 14.26 -8.26
N GLU A 112 -1.63 13.51 -7.93
CA GLU A 112 -1.56 12.77 -6.68
C GLU A 112 -1.46 13.70 -5.46
N HIS A 113 -2.05 13.26 -4.34
CA HIS A 113 -1.68 13.83 -3.06
C HIS A 113 -0.21 13.47 -2.74
N HIS A 114 0.53 14.37 -2.11
CA HIS A 114 1.94 14.15 -1.74
C HIS A 114 2.19 12.82 -1.01
N SER A 115 1.23 12.35 -0.20
CA SER A 115 1.33 11.04 0.45
C SER A 115 1.32 9.87 -0.55
N ASN A 116 0.67 10.04 -1.70
CA ASN A 116 0.60 8.99 -2.73
C ASN A 116 1.63 9.19 -3.85
N GLU A 117 2.53 10.13 -3.72
CA GLU A 117 3.62 10.38 -4.66
C GLU A 117 4.98 10.32 -3.95
N LEU A 118 5.25 11.25 -3.01
CA LEU A 118 6.55 11.38 -2.37
C LEU A 118 6.93 10.12 -1.58
N MET A 119 5.94 9.46 -0.96
CA MET A 119 6.21 8.23 -0.22
C MET A 119 6.71 7.09 -1.10
N TRP A 120 6.30 7.03 -2.37
CA TRP A 120 6.82 6.04 -3.32
C TRP A 120 8.22 6.40 -3.81
N ARG A 121 8.53 7.69 -3.94
CA ARG A 121 9.88 8.17 -4.32
C ARG A 121 10.95 7.79 -3.29
N GLU A 122 10.54 7.68 -2.01
CA GLU A 122 11.41 7.29 -0.89
C GLU A 122 11.37 5.77 -0.59
N THR A 123 11.06 4.94 -1.60
CA THR A 123 11.03 3.47 -1.49
C THR A 123 12.06 2.82 -2.41
N LEU A 124 12.11 1.49 -2.37
CA LEU A 124 12.88 0.68 -3.33
C LEU A 124 12.15 0.60 -4.70
N CYS A 125 11.60 1.69 -5.19
CA CYS A 125 10.85 1.70 -6.46
C CYS A 125 11.38 2.78 -7.42
N GLU A 126 11.19 2.54 -8.71
CA GLU A 126 11.18 3.61 -9.71
C GLU A 126 9.77 4.18 -9.79
N VAL A 127 9.62 5.50 -9.69
CA VAL A 127 8.33 6.17 -9.83
C VAL A 127 8.19 6.71 -11.24
N VAL A 128 7.08 6.39 -11.90
CA VAL A 128 6.75 6.83 -13.25
C VAL A 128 5.41 7.55 -13.23
N GLU A 129 5.41 8.83 -13.50
CA GLU A 129 4.19 9.63 -13.59
C GLU A 129 3.51 9.44 -14.95
N ILE A 130 2.19 9.23 -14.92
CA ILE A 130 1.35 9.16 -16.10
C ILE A 130 0.91 10.59 -16.46
N PRO A 131 1.07 11.03 -17.71
CA PRO A 131 0.74 12.41 -18.10
C PRO A 131 -0.76 12.69 -18.10
N LEU A 132 -1.10 13.97 -18.17
CA LEU A 132 -2.45 14.46 -18.49
C LEU A 132 -2.73 14.35 -19.98
N ASN A 133 -4.00 14.13 -20.31
CA ASN A 133 -4.54 14.35 -21.66
C ASN A 133 -4.84 15.85 -21.91
N LEU A 134 -5.36 16.18 -23.08
CA LEU A 134 -5.68 17.57 -23.44
C LEU A 134 -6.85 18.17 -22.62
N GLU A 135 -7.67 17.33 -22.04
CA GLU A 135 -8.79 17.69 -21.18
C GLU A 135 -8.38 17.92 -19.70
N GLY A 136 -7.10 17.65 -19.37
CA GLY A 136 -6.55 17.80 -18.03
C GLY A 136 -6.85 16.61 -17.12
N GLU A 137 -7.24 15.47 -17.68
CA GLU A 137 -7.45 14.21 -16.99
C GLU A 137 -6.26 13.25 -17.20
N ILE A 138 -6.24 12.12 -16.49
CA ILE A 138 -5.23 11.09 -16.72
C ILE A 138 -5.30 10.56 -18.14
N ASP A 139 -4.16 10.49 -18.84
CA ASP A 139 -4.09 9.94 -20.19
C ASP A 139 -4.06 8.41 -20.15
N LEU A 140 -5.21 7.77 -20.39
CA LEU A 140 -5.34 6.31 -20.42
C LEU A 140 -4.57 5.65 -21.59
N ILE A 141 -4.36 6.36 -22.70
CA ILE A 141 -3.58 5.84 -23.83
C ILE A 141 -2.10 5.82 -23.46
N ALA A 142 -1.63 6.88 -22.82
CA ALA A 142 -0.28 6.94 -22.29
C ALA A 142 -0.07 5.88 -21.18
N LEU A 143 -1.04 5.72 -20.26
CA LEU A 143 -1.00 4.67 -19.24
C LEU A 143 -0.81 3.28 -19.87
N GLN A 144 -1.66 2.91 -20.85
CA GLN A 144 -1.53 1.62 -21.56
C GLN A 144 -0.16 1.46 -22.21
N LYS A 145 0.32 2.48 -22.92
CA LYS A 145 1.62 2.46 -23.59
C LYS A 145 2.79 2.35 -22.63
N ILE A 146 2.74 3.08 -21.53
CA ILE A 146 3.83 3.12 -20.53
C ILE A 146 3.89 1.79 -19.77
N THR A 147 2.75 1.28 -19.28
CA THR A 147 2.69 0.04 -18.49
C THR A 147 3.06 -1.21 -19.29
N SER A 148 2.79 -1.21 -20.61
CA SER A 148 3.15 -2.30 -21.52
C SER A 148 4.58 -2.22 -22.08
N ALA A 149 5.37 -1.19 -21.70
CA ALA A 149 6.71 -1.01 -22.26
C ALA A 149 7.64 -2.18 -21.89
N GLU A 150 8.37 -2.71 -22.88
CA GLU A 150 9.25 -3.87 -22.74
C GLU A 150 10.28 -3.73 -21.61
N LYS A 151 10.80 -2.53 -21.39
CA LYS A 151 11.74 -2.23 -20.29
C LYS A 151 11.19 -2.54 -18.89
N TYR A 152 9.87 -2.74 -18.76
CA TYR A 152 9.19 -3.04 -17.49
C TYR A 152 8.66 -4.49 -17.43
N ALA A 153 8.82 -5.30 -18.48
CA ALA A 153 8.17 -6.62 -18.63
C ALA A 153 8.47 -7.57 -17.45
N ASN A 154 9.71 -7.58 -16.96
CA ASN A 154 10.17 -8.52 -15.93
C ASN A 154 10.26 -7.89 -14.53
N ARG A 155 9.67 -6.72 -14.33
CA ARG A 155 9.70 -5.99 -13.04
C ARG A 155 8.33 -6.02 -12.39
N GLN A 156 8.30 -6.07 -11.05
CA GLN A 156 7.05 -5.90 -10.33
C GLN A 156 6.48 -4.51 -10.64
N LYS A 157 5.21 -4.47 -11.03
CA LYS A 157 4.49 -3.24 -11.41
C LYS A 157 3.38 -2.96 -10.42
N ILE A 158 3.30 -1.72 -9.96
CA ILE A 158 2.29 -1.22 -9.02
C ILE A 158 1.71 0.06 -9.61
N GLY A 159 0.40 0.17 -9.69
CA GLY A 159 -0.29 1.44 -9.93
C GLY A 159 -0.82 1.98 -8.60
N SER A 160 -0.55 3.23 -8.28
CA SER A 160 -1.07 3.90 -7.10
C SER A 160 -1.64 5.27 -7.48
N PHE A 161 -2.96 5.37 -7.58
CA PHE A 161 -3.66 6.53 -8.15
C PHE A 161 -4.65 7.12 -7.17
N SER A 162 -4.71 8.45 -7.06
CA SER A 162 -5.79 9.14 -6.37
C SER A 162 -7.10 8.95 -7.12
N ALA A 163 -8.13 8.47 -6.43
CA ALA A 163 -9.46 8.31 -7.02
C ALA A 163 -10.12 9.66 -7.35
N ALA A 164 -9.73 10.71 -6.63
CA ALA A 164 -10.05 12.10 -6.99
C ALA A 164 -8.95 13.04 -6.46
N SER A 165 -8.69 14.10 -7.23
CA SER A 165 -7.80 15.16 -6.80
C SER A 165 -8.40 15.96 -5.65
N ASN A 166 -7.65 16.14 -4.56
CA ASN A 166 -8.04 17.00 -3.44
C ASN A 166 -7.93 18.50 -3.77
N VAL A 167 -7.33 18.87 -4.88
CA VAL A 167 -7.13 20.25 -5.32
C VAL A 167 -8.16 20.66 -6.36
N SER A 168 -8.29 19.91 -7.44
CA SER A 168 -9.18 20.24 -8.56
C SER A 168 -10.55 19.57 -8.49
N GLY A 169 -10.68 18.47 -7.71
CA GLY A 169 -11.91 17.66 -7.66
C GLY A 169 -12.08 16.74 -8.88
N ILE A 170 -11.11 16.68 -9.80
CA ILE A 170 -11.14 15.75 -10.94
C ILE A 170 -11.20 14.32 -10.41
N ILE A 171 -12.16 13.55 -10.93
CA ILE A 171 -12.36 12.14 -10.59
C ILE A 171 -11.61 11.26 -11.60
N THR A 172 -10.76 10.40 -11.10
CA THR A 172 -10.02 9.41 -11.90
C THR A 172 -10.97 8.30 -12.34
N PRO A 173 -10.93 7.85 -13.60
CA PRO A 173 -11.68 6.68 -14.07
C PRO A 173 -11.03 5.39 -13.54
N VAL A 174 -11.17 5.14 -12.21
CA VAL A 174 -10.42 4.11 -11.45
C VAL A 174 -10.60 2.70 -11.99
N TYR A 175 -11.76 2.36 -12.55
CA TYR A 175 -12.02 1.03 -13.09
C TYR A 175 -11.32 0.80 -14.42
N GLU A 176 -11.26 1.81 -15.29
CA GLU A 176 -10.52 1.79 -16.54
C GLU A 176 -9.02 1.73 -16.28
N VAL A 177 -8.54 2.49 -15.29
CA VAL A 177 -7.16 2.44 -14.82
C VAL A 177 -6.81 1.05 -14.29
N ALA A 178 -7.65 0.47 -13.42
CA ALA A 178 -7.45 -0.87 -12.87
C ALA A 178 -7.37 -1.93 -13.98
N LYS A 179 -8.26 -1.87 -14.95
CA LYS A 179 -8.30 -2.77 -16.10
C LYS A 179 -7.00 -2.70 -16.95
N ILE A 180 -6.50 -1.49 -17.18
CA ILE A 180 -5.24 -1.31 -17.90
C ILE A 180 -4.08 -1.88 -17.09
N LEU A 181 -4.05 -1.63 -15.78
CA LEU A 181 -3.01 -2.14 -14.90
C LEU A 181 -2.98 -3.67 -14.89
N HIS A 182 -4.13 -4.33 -14.69
CA HIS A 182 -4.20 -5.79 -14.64
C HIS A 182 -3.83 -6.46 -15.96
N ARG A 183 -4.20 -5.87 -17.10
CA ARG A 183 -3.79 -6.36 -18.42
C ARG A 183 -2.28 -6.29 -18.66
N ASN A 184 -1.57 -5.53 -17.84
CA ASN A 184 -0.13 -5.39 -17.88
C ASN A 184 0.56 -5.98 -16.63
N ASP A 185 -0.09 -6.91 -15.92
CA ASP A 185 0.40 -7.59 -14.71
C ASP A 185 0.83 -6.63 -13.59
N ALA A 186 0.10 -5.52 -13.43
CA ALA A 186 0.34 -4.54 -12.38
C ALA A 186 -0.71 -4.62 -11.27
N ILE A 187 -0.28 -4.43 -10.03
CA ILE A 187 -1.16 -4.29 -8.86
C ILE A 187 -1.90 -2.94 -8.95
N ALA A 188 -3.21 -2.93 -8.76
CA ALA A 188 -4.04 -1.73 -8.85
C ALA A 188 -4.45 -1.21 -7.47
N CYS A 189 -3.86 -0.06 -7.05
CA CYS A 189 -4.10 0.58 -5.76
C CYS A 189 -4.70 1.97 -5.94
N PHE A 190 -5.67 2.35 -5.09
CA PHE A 190 -6.34 3.63 -5.20
C PHE A 190 -6.46 4.36 -3.86
N ASP A 191 -6.11 5.65 -3.87
CA ASP A 191 -6.30 6.55 -2.73
C ASP A 191 -7.66 7.26 -2.83
N PHE A 192 -8.58 6.82 -1.99
CA PHE A 192 -9.92 7.39 -1.86
C PHE A 192 -10.01 8.45 -0.75
N ALA A 193 -8.91 8.91 -0.18
CA ALA A 193 -8.93 9.82 0.97
C ALA A 193 -9.74 11.09 0.74
N ALA A 194 -9.78 11.63 -0.48
CA ALA A 194 -10.51 12.86 -0.79
C ALA A 194 -12.01 12.63 -1.05
N CYS A 195 -12.38 11.48 -1.62
CA CYS A 195 -13.70 11.27 -2.19
C CYS A 195 -14.52 10.13 -1.55
N ALA A 196 -13.93 9.29 -0.72
CA ALA A 196 -14.64 8.15 -0.12
C ALA A 196 -15.97 8.48 0.58
N PRO A 197 -16.16 9.65 1.23
CA PRO A 197 -17.45 10.00 1.80
C PRO A 197 -18.56 10.31 0.76
N TYR A 198 -18.22 10.47 -0.52
CA TYR A 198 -19.10 11.07 -1.54
C TYR A 198 -19.37 10.14 -2.72
N ILE A 199 -18.57 9.11 -2.94
CA ILE A 199 -18.71 8.20 -4.09
C ILE A 199 -18.79 6.75 -3.62
N GLU A 200 -19.44 5.92 -4.43
CA GLU A 200 -19.48 4.49 -4.21
C GLU A 200 -18.11 3.86 -4.56
N ILE A 201 -17.67 2.92 -3.72
CA ILE A 201 -16.44 2.15 -3.92
C ILE A 201 -16.81 0.69 -4.07
N ASP A 202 -16.52 0.10 -5.21
CA ASP A 202 -16.70 -1.33 -5.48
C ASP A 202 -15.35 -1.97 -5.82
N MET A 203 -14.73 -2.61 -4.82
CA MET A 203 -13.42 -3.23 -4.99
C MET A 203 -13.44 -4.47 -5.90
N ASN A 204 -14.60 -5.09 -6.11
CA ASN A 204 -14.73 -6.31 -6.90
C ASN A 204 -15.83 -6.17 -7.96
N ARG A 205 -15.77 -5.07 -8.73
CA ARG A 205 -16.77 -4.73 -9.74
C ARG A 205 -16.90 -5.81 -10.82
N ASP A 206 -15.78 -6.31 -11.32
CA ASP A 206 -15.67 -7.42 -12.28
C ASP A 206 -14.26 -8.03 -12.26
N ASP A 207 -14.02 -9.05 -13.09
CA ASP A 207 -12.77 -9.81 -13.12
C ASP A 207 -11.56 -9.04 -13.68
N GLU A 208 -11.75 -7.89 -14.33
CA GLU A 208 -10.68 -7.05 -14.88
C GLU A 208 -10.51 -5.71 -14.15
N SER A 209 -11.61 -5.17 -13.59
CA SER A 209 -11.68 -3.80 -13.03
C SER A 209 -11.71 -3.80 -11.50
N TYR A 210 -11.26 -4.87 -10.85
CA TYR A 210 -11.17 -4.93 -9.37
C TYR A 210 -10.00 -4.09 -8.84
N PHE A 211 -9.99 -3.82 -7.53
CA PHE A 211 -8.90 -3.12 -6.86
C PHE A 211 -8.15 -4.10 -5.95
N ASP A 212 -6.81 -4.09 -6.04
CA ASP A 212 -5.96 -4.89 -5.16
C ASP A 212 -5.82 -4.26 -3.78
N ALA A 213 -5.81 -2.93 -3.71
CA ALA A 213 -5.80 -2.20 -2.45
C ALA A 213 -6.48 -0.83 -2.59
N ILE A 214 -7.08 -0.36 -1.49
CA ILE A 214 -7.57 1.01 -1.35
C ILE A 214 -7.11 1.61 -0.03
N PHE A 215 -6.92 2.93 -0.03
CA PHE A 215 -6.57 3.71 1.14
C PHE A 215 -7.70 4.66 1.48
N LEU A 216 -8.08 4.71 2.77
CA LEU A 216 -9.14 5.57 3.26
C LEU A 216 -8.65 6.45 4.41
N SER A 217 -9.22 7.64 4.50
CA SER A 217 -8.99 8.60 5.59
C SER A 217 -10.31 8.85 6.33
N PRO A 218 -10.74 7.95 7.25
CA PRO A 218 -12.03 8.07 7.93
C PRO A 218 -12.20 9.36 8.72
N HIS A 219 -11.11 10.00 9.12
CA HIS A 219 -11.17 11.32 9.78
C HIS A 219 -11.76 12.44 8.90
N LYS A 220 -11.93 12.20 7.60
CA LYS A 220 -12.61 13.12 6.65
C LYS A 220 -14.11 12.86 6.54
N PHE A 221 -14.63 11.79 7.15
CA PHE A 221 -16.06 11.50 7.23
C PHE A 221 -16.71 12.30 8.37
N LEU A 222 -18.02 12.52 8.28
CA LEU A 222 -18.78 13.08 9.40
C LEU A 222 -18.63 12.20 10.64
N GLY A 223 -18.26 12.81 11.77
CA GLY A 223 -18.00 12.08 13.01
C GLY A 223 -16.67 11.32 13.04
N GLY A 224 -15.83 11.47 12.03
CA GLY A 224 -14.56 10.76 11.90
C GLY A 224 -13.31 11.33 12.57
N PRO A 225 -13.26 12.57 13.12
CA PRO A 225 -12.05 13.07 13.76
C PRO A 225 -11.50 12.10 14.84
N GLY A 226 -10.18 11.84 14.79
CA GLY A 226 -9.49 10.91 15.67
C GLY A 226 -9.48 9.45 15.24
N THR A 227 -10.11 9.11 14.10
CA THR A 227 -10.07 7.74 13.58
C THR A 227 -8.75 7.40 12.91
N SER A 228 -8.39 6.10 12.94
CA SER A 228 -7.25 5.57 12.22
C SER A 228 -7.44 5.65 10.71
N GLY A 229 -6.33 5.70 9.96
CA GLY A 229 -6.35 5.41 8.54
C GLY A 229 -6.67 3.94 8.28
N LEU A 230 -7.14 3.64 7.06
CA LEU A 230 -7.47 2.28 6.66
C LEU A 230 -6.70 1.89 5.40
N LEU A 231 -6.15 0.69 5.43
CA LEU A 231 -5.76 -0.08 4.26
C LEU A 231 -6.74 -1.23 4.11
N ILE A 232 -7.39 -1.33 2.94
CA ILE A 232 -8.20 -2.49 2.58
C ILE A 232 -7.56 -3.10 1.34
N PHE A 233 -7.27 -4.41 1.36
CA PHE A 233 -6.54 -5.06 0.28
C PHE A 233 -6.97 -6.51 0.09
N ASN A 234 -6.72 -7.03 -1.11
CA ASN A 234 -6.93 -8.44 -1.40
C ASN A 234 -5.77 -9.28 -0.83
N GLU A 235 -6.09 -10.34 -0.08
CA GLU A 235 -5.06 -11.19 0.56
C GLU A 235 -4.08 -11.85 -0.43
N LYS A 236 -4.36 -11.88 -1.73
CA LYS A 236 -3.47 -12.42 -2.75
C LYS A 236 -2.13 -11.66 -2.87
N ILE A 237 -2.10 -10.37 -2.47
CA ILE A 237 -0.88 -9.57 -2.49
C ILE A 237 -0.05 -9.71 -1.20
N TYR A 238 -0.54 -10.47 -0.21
CA TYR A 238 0.15 -10.72 1.05
C TYR A 238 0.90 -12.04 1.03
N GLN A 239 2.19 -12.00 1.31
CA GLN A 239 3.06 -13.20 1.35
C GLN A 239 2.95 -13.86 2.73
N LYS A 240 2.06 -14.88 2.83
CA LYS A 240 1.75 -15.57 4.10
C LYS A 240 2.90 -16.41 4.65
N GLU A 241 3.88 -16.76 3.80
CA GLU A 241 5.06 -17.57 4.14
C GLU A 241 6.16 -16.74 4.82
N LEU A 242 6.08 -15.44 4.75
CA LEU A 242 7.01 -14.53 5.43
C LEU A 242 6.50 -14.19 6.83
N PRO A 243 7.41 -13.87 7.77
CA PRO A 243 7.03 -13.22 9.01
C PRO A 243 6.21 -11.95 8.75
N PRO A 244 5.31 -11.57 9.66
CA PRO A 244 4.50 -10.37 9.46
C PRO A 244 5.37 -9.13 9.36
N SER A 245 4.99 -8.18 8.51
CA SER A 245 5.73 -6.92 8.30
C SER A 245 5.89 -6.07 9.58
N ILE A 246 5.06 -6.32 10.59
CA ILE A 246 5.27 -5.84 11.98
C ILE A 246 5.06 -7.04 12.90
N ALA A 247 6.17 -7.60 13.40
CA ALA A 247 6.15 -8.66 14.40
C ALA A 247 5.78 -8.06 15.77
N ALA A 248 4.72 -8.57 16.37
CA ALA A 248 4.22 -8.13 17.67
C ALA A 248 3.42 -9.24 18.36
N GLY A 249 3.06 -9.06 19.61
CA GLY A 249 2.30 -10.04 20.38
C GLY A 249 0.98 -10.49 19.73
N GLY A 250 0.29 -9.60 19.00
CA GLY A 250 -0.94 -9.94 18.27
C GLY A 250 -0.74 -10.69 16.95
N THR A 251 0.50 -10.91 16.51
CA THR A 251 0.82 -11.56 15.23
C THR A 251 1.59 -12.88 15.40
N VAL A 252 1.98 -13.23 16.62
CA VAL A 252 2.77 -14.41 16.94
C VAL A 252 1.87 -15.50 17.57
N LYS A 253 2.07 -16.75 17.22
CA LYS A 253 1.40 -17.91 17.84
C LYS A 253 2.16 -18.42 19.06
N LEU A 254 3.48 -18.45 18.95
CA LEU A 254 4.37 -18.94 20.00
C LEU A 254 5.71 -18.22 19.95
N VAL A 255 6.22 -17.83 21.09
CA VAL A 255 7.60 -17.34 21.25
C VAL A 255 8.32 -18.19 22.30
N THR A 256 9.49 -18.64 21.95
CA THR A 256 10.44 -19.32 22.86
C THR A 256 11.68 -18.45 23.03
N MET A 257 12.66 -18.91 23.81
CA MET A 257 13.93 -18.19 23.97
C MET A 257 14.78 -18.19 22.68
N GLU A 258 14.54 -19.13 21.79
CA GLU A 258 15.37 -19.34 20.59
C GLU A 258 14.60 -19.16 19.28
N ASN A 259 13.27 -19.31 19.27
CA ASN A 259 12.45 -19.32 18.06
C ASN A 259 11.08 -18.69 18.27
N GLU A 260 10.48 -18.22 17.20
CA GLU A 260 9.10 -17.74 17.14
C GLU A 260 8.33 -18.43 15.99
N SER A 261 7.01 -18.45 16.12
CA SER A 261 6.08 -18.97 15.10
C SER A 261 4.93 -17.99 14.89
N TYR A 262 4.65 -17.66 13.66
CA TYR A 262 3.60 -16.72 13.23
C TYR A 262 2.38 -17.41 12.64
#